data_3898ec550a284f60f9115e59bc319ed4
#
_entry.id   3898ec550a284f60f9115e59bc319ed4
#
_cell.length_a   1.000
_cell.length_b   1.000
_cell.length_c   1.000
_cell.angle_alpha   90.00
_cell.angle_beta   90.00
_cell.angle_gamma   90.00
#
_symmetry.space_group_name_H-M   'P 1'
#
loop_
_entity.id
_entity.type
_entity.pdbx_description
1 polymer ?
#
loop_
_entity_poly.entity_id
_entity_poly.type
_entity_poly.pdbx_seq_one_letter_code
_entity_poly.pdbx_strand_id
1 'polypeptide(L)'
;QGFNVNLLTTDRVSALHEACLGGHVACAKVLLENGAQVNAATVDGVTPLFNACCSGSAACVSMLLESGAKAQLGNHLPSPIHEAVKRGHRECMETLLAHEVDIDEEDPQHGSLLYMACTYQRTECVKKLLELGANVNVGKRLDTPLHAAARKSSVEIVVLLTDYGADPKCRNADLKCALDLATPHSRVEQALLLREGPASLAQLCRLCIRRHLGRSCLCSVPKLHLPEPLENFLLHR
;
A
#
# COMPACT_ATOMS: atom_id res chain seq x y z
N GLN A 1 27.51 -17.09 -31.48
CA GLN A 1 27.12 -17.88 -30.28
C GLN A 1 26.12 -17.03 -29.50
N GLY A 2 24.82 -17.43 -29.51
CA GLY A 2 23.77 -16.70 -28.82
C GLY A 2 23.92 -16.84 -27.30
N PHE A 3 23.92 -15.75 -26.59
CA PHE A 3 23.84 -15.76 -25.13
C PHE A 3 22.47 -16.28 -24.70
N ASN A 4 22.44 -17.24 -23.78
CA ASN A 4 21.19 -17.68 -23.17
C ASN A 4 20.78 -16.65 -22.12
N VAL A 5 19.79 -15.82 -22.42
CA VAL A 5 19.27 -14.76 -21.56
C VAL A 5 18.63 -15.32 -20.28
N ASN A 6 18.25 -16.60 -20.27
CA ASN A 6 17.60 -17.29 -19.13
C ASN A 6 18.56 -18.15 -18.30
N LEU A 7 19.86 -17.88 -18.34
CA LEU A 7 20.80 -18.50 -17.42
C LEU A 7 20.45 -18.14 -15.96
N LEU A 8 20.47 -19.14 -15.10
CA LEU A 8 20.15 -19.00 -13.69
C LEU A 8 21.38 -19.35 -12.83
N THR A 9 21.55 -18.61 -11.75
CA THR A 9 22.50 -18.96 -10.67
C THR A 9 22.00 -20.20 -9.90
N THR A 10 22.79 -20.68 -8.94
CA THR A 10 22.41 -21.76 -8.00
C THR A 10 21.10 -21.46 -7.27
N ASP A 11 20.86 -20.19 -6.92
CA ASP A 11 19.67 -19.72 -6.23
C ASP A 11 18.54 -19.35 -7.20
N ARG A 12 18.69 -19.73 -8.49
CA ARG A 12 17.75 -19.44 -9.58
C ARG A 12 17.56 -17.94 -9.87
N VAL A 13 18.54 -17.12 -9.56
CA VAL A 13 18.55 -15.68 -9.92
C VAL A 13 18.91 -15.55 -11.39
N SER A 14 18.11 -14.82 -12.18
CA SER A 14 18.37 -14.49 -13.60
C SER A 14 18.94 -13.07 -13.73
N ALA A 15 19.51 -12.77 -14.92
CA ALA A 15 19.97 -11.43 -15.26
C ALA A 15 18.83 -10.38 -15.12
N LEU A 16 17.57 -10.77 -15.39
CA LEU A 16 16.42 -9.88 -15.23
C LEU A 16 16.14 -9.55 -13.76
N HIS A 17 16.36 -10.46 -12.83
CA HIS A 17 16.26 -10.18 -11.39
C HIS A 17 17.25 -9.09 -10.96
N GLU A 18 18.52 -9.22 -11.40
CA GLU A 18 19.57 -8.26 -11.06
C GLU A 18 19.32 -6.87 -11.71
N ALA A 19 18.92 -6.87 -13.00
CA ALA A 19 18.57 -5.61 -13.67
C ALA A 19 17.43 -4.87 -12.98
N CYS A 20 16.40 -5.60 -12.50
CA CYS A 20 15.28 -5.03 -11.77
C CYS A 20 15.66 -4.59 -10.34
N LEU A 21 16.51 -5.34 -9.66
CA LEU A 21 17.00 -4.99 -8.33
C LEU A 21 17.85 -3.72 -8.36
N GLY A 22 18.65 -3.55 -9.41
CA GLY A 22 19.41 -2.31 -9.63
C GLY A 22 18.59 -1.15 -10.22
N GLY A 23 17.31 -1.38 -10.58
CA GLY A 23 16.48 -0.37 -11.23
C GLY A 23 16.94 -0.01 -12.66
N HIS A 24 17.70 -0.89 -13.31
CA HIS A 24 18.30 -0.67 -14.64
C HIS A 24 17.29 -0.93 -15.75
N VAL A 25 16.40 0.05 -16.02
CA VAL A 25 15.29 -0.05 -16.99
C VAL A 25 15.78 -0.46 -18.38
N ALA A 26 16.85 0.16 -18.89
CA ALA A 26 17.37 -0.15 -20.21
C ALA A 26 17.87 -1.60 -20.32
N CYS A 27 18.57 -2.10 -19.31
CA CYS A 27 19.03 -3.49 -19.28
C CYS A 27 17.86 -4.47 -19.19
N ALA A 28 16.88 -4.21 -18.32
CA ALA A 28 15.70 -5.03 -18.17
C ALA A 28 14.89 -5.08 -19.49
N LYS A 29 14.77 -3.95 -20.19
CA LYS A 29 14.11 -3.88 -21.51
C LYS A 29 14.78 -4.79 -22.52
N VAL A 30 16.09 -4.68 -22.68
CA VAL A 30 16.86 -5.51 -23.62
C VAL A 30 16.72 -7.00 -23.28
N LEU A 31 16.75 -7.35 -21.99
CA LEU A 31 16.56 -8.74 -21.56
C LEU A 31 15.17 -9.29 -21.93
N LEU A 32 14.11 -8.50 -21.71
CA LEU A 32 12.74 -8.86 -22.07
C LEU A 32 12.56 -9.00 -23.59
N GLU A 33 13.08 -8.08 -24.37
CA GLU A 33 13.06 -8.13 -25.84
C GLU A 33 13.78 -9.37 -26.41
N ASN A 34 14.74 -9.91 -25.67
CA ASN A 34 15.45 -11.14 -26.02
C ASN A 34 14.89 -12.41 -25.36
N GLY A 35 13.67 -12.35 -24.83
CA GLY A 35 12.95 -13.51 -24.32
C GLY A 35 13.30 -13.92 -22.89
N ALA A 36 13.71 -12.97 -22.04
CA ALA A 36 13.86 -13.24 -20.61
C ALA A 36 12.50 -13.64 -19.99
N GLN A 37 12.51 -14.65 -19.12
CA GLN A 37 11.32 -15.12 -18.43
C GLN A 37 10.89 -14.10 -17.38
N VAL A 38 9.80 -13.35 -17.66
CA VAL A 38 9.29 -12.25 -16.84
C VAL A 38 8.85 -12.69 -15.44
N ASN A 39 8.32 -13.91 -15.31
CA ASN A 39 7.83 -14.50 -14.05
C ASN A 39 8.78 -15.56 -13.47
N ALA A 40 10.07 -15.56 -13.86
CA ALA A 40 11.04 -16.42 -13.23
C ALA A 40 11.05 -16.20 -11.71
N ALA A 41 11.10 -17.25 -10.92
CA ALA A 41 11.16 -17.18 -9.46
C ALA A 41 12.47 -17.79 -8.95
N THR A 42 13.09 -17.14 -7.98
CA THR A 42 14.23 -17.68 -7.23
C THR A 42 13.80 -18.86 -6.35
N VAL A 43 14.73 -19.49 -5.66
CA VAL A 43 14.43 -20.53 -4.67
C VAL A 43 13.48 -20.02 -3.57
N ASP A 44 13.61 -18.77 -3.18
CA ASP A 44 12.75 -18.11 -2.16
C ASP A 44 11.45 -17.53 -2.74
N GLY A 45 11.15 -17.79 -4.03
CA GLY A 45 9.95 -17.28 -4.69
C GLY A 45 10.01 -15.80 -5.09
N VAL A 46 11.17 -15.16 -5.01
CA VAL A 46 11.35 -13.77 -5.44
C VAL A 46 11.28 -13.68 -6.97
N THR A 47 10.57 -12.67 -7.49
CA THR A 47 10.43 -12.42 -8.93
C THR A 47 11.14 -11.13 -9.34
N PRO A 48 11.39 -10.92 -10.65
CA PRO A 48 11.89 -9.64 -11.16
C PRO A 48 10.99 -8.46 -10.76
N LEU A 49 9.65 -8.65 -10.72
CA LEU A 49 8.70 -7.63 -10.28
C LEU A 49 8.87 -7.27 -8.80
N PHE A 50 9.08 -8.27 -7.94
CA PHE A 50 9.40 -8.03 -6.53
C PHE A 50 10.70 -7.21 -6.39
N ASN A 51 11.74 -7.57 -7.14
CA ASN A 51 13.00 -6.82 -7.13
C ASN A 51 12.85 -5.38 -7.64
N ALA A 52 12.03 -5.14 -8.69
CA ALA A 52 11.70 -3.80 -9.15
C ALA A 52 10.99 -2.96 -8.07
N CYS A 53 10.13 -3.61 -7.26
CA CYS A 53 9.51 -2.96 -6.09
C CYS A 53 10.51 -2.70 -4.97
N CYS A 54 11.51 -3.57 -4.78
CA CYS A 54 12.61 -3.33 -3.84
C CYS A 54 13.45 -2.11 -4.23
N SER A 55 13.76 -1.95 -5.50
CA SER A 55 14.55 -0.81 -6.00
C SER A 55 13.76 0.50 -6.05
N GLY A 56 12.41 0.43 -6.04
CA GLY A 56 11.55 1.60 -6.20
C GLY A 56 11.45 2.12 -7.63
N SER A 57 11.86 1.33 -8.62
CA SER A 57 11.81 1.71 -10.03
C SER A 57 10.43 1.49 -10.62
N ALA A 58 9.56 2.49 -10.55
CA ALA A 58 8.22 2.43 -11.14
C ALA A 58 8.27 2.15 -12.65
N ALA A 59 9.30 2.63 -13.35
CA ALA A 59 9.50 2.34 -14.76
C ALA A 59 9.77 0.85 -15.03
N CYS A 60 10.57 0.16 -14.17
CA CYS A 60 10.76 -1.28 -14.26
C CYS A 60 9.45 -2.01 -13.95
N VAL A 61 8.69 -1.56 -12.93
CA VAL A 61 7.40 -2.15 -12.55
C VAL A 61 6.43 -2.08 -13.72
N SER A 62 6.23 -0.91 -14.35
CA SER A 62 5.33 -0.74 -15.50
C SER A 62 5.74 -1.65 -16.67
N MET A 63 7.01 -1.63 -17.04
CA MET A 63 7.53 -2.44 -18.15
C MET A 63 7.34 -3.94 -17.91
N LEU A 64 7.57 -4.42 -16.68
CA LEU A 64 7.37 -5.83 -16.34
C LEU A 64 5.89 -6.22 -16.42
N LEU A 65 4.98 -5.37 -15.92
CA LEU A 65 3.54 -5.60 -16.01
C LEU A 65 3.05 -5.62 -17.46
N GLU A 66 3.50 -4.68 -18.30
CA GLU A 66 3.25 -4.67 -19.74
C GLU A 66 3.79 -5.92 -20.45
N SER A 67 4.88 -6.50 -19.95
CA SER A 67 5.47 -7.75 -20.45
C SER A 67 4.80 -9.01 -19.88
N GLY A 68 3.71 -8.89 -19.12
CA GLY A 68 2.96 -10.02 -18.56
C GLY A 68 3.47 -10.51 -17.20
N ALA A 69 4.15 -9.66 -16.43
CA ALA A 69 4.45 -9.97 -15.04
C ALA A 69 3.15 -10.09 -14.23
N LYS A 70 3.06 -11.13 -13.42
CA LYS A 70 1.94 -11.31 -12.50
C LYS A 70 2.18 -10.46 -11.26
N ALA A 71 1.26 -9.53 -10.98
CA ALA A 71 1.33 -8.68 -9.79
C ALA A 71 1.26 -9.49 -8.49
N GLN A 72 0.63 -10.67 -8.54
CA GLN A 72 0.45 -11.58 -7.42
C GLN A 72 0.65 -13.04 -7.88
N LEU A 73 1.48 -13.78 -7.17
CA LEU A 73 1.82 -15.17 -7.54
C LEU A 73 1.25 -16.23 -6.58
N GLY A 74 0.48 -15.82 -5.56
CA GLY A 74 -0.15 -16.70 -4.55
C GLY A 74 0.22 -16.30 -3.12
N ASN A 75 -0.57 -16.78 -2.16
CA ASN A 75 -0.62 -16.30 -0.77
C ASN A 75 0.61 -16.66 0.10
N HIS A 76 1.58 -17.41 -0.42
CA HIS A 76 2.77 -17.84 0.33
C HIS A 76 4.09 -17.31 -0.25
N LEU A 77 4.02 -16.53 -1.32
CA LEU A 77 5.19 -15.96 -2.00
C LEU A 77 5.37 -14.49 -1.62
N PRO A 78 6.61 -13.96 -1.68
CA PRO A 78 6.86 -12.57 -1.42
C PRO A 78 6.00 -11.65 -2.32
N SER A 79 5.19 -10.80 -1.70
CA SER A 79 4.27 -9.91 -2.41
C SER A 79 4.97 -8.63 -2.84
N PRO A 80 5.05 -8.33 -4.17
CA PRO A 80 5.67 -7.11 -4.67
C PRO A 80 5.06 -5.83 -4.10
N ILE A 81 3.72 -5.78 -3.97
CA ILE A 81 3.04 -4.58 -3.48
C ILE A 81 3.31 -4.33 -1.99
N HIS A 82 3.37 -5.38 -1.17
CA HIS A 82 3.70 -5.25 0.25
C HIS A 82 5.13 -4.74 0.42
N GLU A 83 6.08 -5.20 -0.40
CA GLU A 83 7.45 -4.71 -0.35
C GLU A 83 7.56 -3.24 -0.79
N ALA A 84 6.82 -2.84 -1.85
CA ALA A 84 6.77 -1.44 -2.28
C ALA A 84 6.23 -0.52 -1.16
N VAL A 85 5.15 -0.93 -0.49
CA VAL A 85 4.58 -0.19 0.65
C VAL A 85 5.55 -0.13 1.83
N LYS A 86 6.15 -1.25 2.21
CA LYS A 86 7.13 -1.33 3.30
C LYS A 86 8.30 -0.37 3.11
N ARG A 87 8.78 -0.24 1.89
CA ARG A 87 9.88 0.68 1.54
C ARG A 87 9.42 2.12 1.33
N GLY A 88 8.13 2.35 1.12
CA GLY A 88 7.55 3.68 0.88
C GLY A 88 7.60 4.10 -0.58
N HIS A 89 7.73 3.15 -1.51
CA HIS A 89 7.75 3.41 -2.95
C HIS A 89 6.32 3.59 -3.49
N ARG A 90 5.77 4.78 -3.26
CA ARG A 90 4.40 5.14 -3.59
C ARG A 90 4.06 4.89 -5.07
N GLU A 91 4.92 5.32 -5.99
CA GLU A 91 4.65 5.17 -7.43
C GLU A 91 4.57 3.68 -7.86
N CYS A 92 5.44 2.82 -7.30
CA CYS A 92 5.36 1.37 -7.54
C CYS A 92 4.05 0.78 -7.00
N MET A 93 3.62 1.20 -5.80
CA MET A 93 2.35 0.79 -5.22
C MET A 93 1.17 1.22 -6.11
N GLU A 94 1.14 2.49 -6.57
CA GLU A 94 0.08 3.01 -7.43
C GLU A 94 0.00 2.22 -8.75
N THR A 95 1.16 1.95 -9.36
CA THR A 95 1.23 1.17 -10.60
C THR A 95 0.67 -0.24 -10.41
N LEU A 96 1.00 -0.92 -9.30
CA LEU A 96 0.49 -2.25 -8.99
C LEU A 96 -1.02 -2.24 -8.72
N LEU A 97 -1.53 -1.25 -7.98
CA LEU A 97 -2.97 -1.11 -7.70
C LEU A 97 -3.80 -0.84 -8.96
N ALA A 98 -3.20 -0.27 -10.01
CA ALA A 98 -3.86 -0.11 -11.30
C ALA A 98 -4.01 -1.44 -12.07
N HIS A 99 -3.34 -2.53 -11.64
CA HIS A 99 -3.34 -3.85 -12.27
C HIS A 99 -4.08 -4.92 -11.43
N GLU A 100 -5.31 -4.60 -11.02
CA GLU A 100 -6.27 -5.52 -10.39
C GLU A 100 -5.84 -6.14 -9.04
N VAL A 101 -4.90 -5.52 -8.32
CA VAL A 101 -4.57 -5.93 -6.94
C VAL A 101 -5.62 -5.39 -5.98
N ASP A 102 -6.18 -6.24 -5.11
CA ASP A 102 -7.13 -5.78 -4.09
C ASP A 102 -6.41 -4.96 -3.02
N ILE A 103 -6.82 -3.70 -2.87
CA ILE A 103 -6.23 -2.74 -1.91
C ILE A 103 -6.43 -3.16 -0.44
N ASP A 104 -7.47 -3.95 -0.17
CA ASP A 104 -7.80 -4.44 1.18
C ASP A 104 -7.45 -5.90 1.40
N GLU A 105 -6.72 -6.51 0.49
CA GLU A 105 -6.25 -7.88 0.68
C GLU A 105 -5.39 -7.98 1.94
N GLU A 106 -5.74 -8.92 2.81
CA GLU A 106 -4.98 -9.19 4.03
C GLU A 106 -3.94 -10.29 3.77
N ASP A 107 -2.67 -9.91 3.76
CA ASP A 107 -1.58 -10.87 3.84
C ASP A 107 -1.52 -11.48 5.26
N PRO A 108 -1.48 -12.83 5.41
CA PRO A 108 -1.44 -13.48 6.72
C PRO A 108 -0.26 -13.06 7.60
N GLN A 109 0.87 -12.70 6.99
CA GLN A 109 2.08 -12.31 7.70
C GLN A 109 2.15 -10.80 7.94
N HIS A 110 1.65 -9.99 6.99
CA HIS A 110 1.83 -8.55 6.98
C HIS A 110 0.56 -7.74 7.29
N GLY A 111 -0.63 -8.35 7.14
CA GLY A 111 -1.91 -7.65 7.23
C GLY A 111 -2.25 -6.88 5.96
N SER A 112 -3.12 -5.88 6.04
CA SER A 112 -3.48 -5.04 4.91
C SER A 112 -2.37 -4.06 4.53
N LEU A 113 -2.40 -3.56 3.28
CA LEU A 113 -1.43 -2.55 2.81
C LEU A 113 -1.43 -1.31 3.69
N LEU A 114 -2.62 -0.85 4.12
CA LEU A 114 -2.75 0.32 4.98
C LEU A 114 -2.14 0.09 6.38
N TYR A 115 -2.37 -1.09 6.96
CA TYR A 115 -1.76 -1.47 8.23
C TYR A 115 -0.23 -1.49 8.13
N MET A 116 0.31 -2.04 7.05
CA MET A 116 1.73 -2.07 6.81
C MET A 116 2.31 -0.67 6.63
N ALA A 117 1.66 0.19 5.82
CA ALA A 117 2.09 1.58 5.64
C ALA A 117 2.17 2.33 6.96
N CYS A 118 1.19 2.12 7.87
CA CYS A 118 1.20 2.69 9.22
C CYS A 118 2.34 2.11 10.08
N THR A 119 2.56 0.81 10.03
CA THR A 119 3.63 0.13 10.79
C THR A 119 5.02 0.64 10.42
N TYR A 120 5.26 0.91 9.13
CA TYR A 120 6.52 1.42 8.61
C TYR A 120 6.57 2.95 8.47
N GLN A 121 5.54 3.67 8.96
CA GLN A 121 5.45 5.14 8.95
C GLN A 121 5.58 5.73 7.53
N ARG A 122 4.97 5.10 6.54
CA ARG A 122 5.01 5.54 5.15
C ARG A 122 3.83 6.47 4.85
N THR A 123 3.90 7.70 5.35
CA THR A 123 2.78 8.67 5.32
C THR A 123 2.23 8.90 3.91
N GLU A 124 3.08 9.01 2.90
CA GLU A 124 2.63 9.21 1.51
C GLU A 124 1.87 8.00 0.96
N CYS A 125 2.29 6.77 1.33
CA CYS A 125 1.52 5.57 0.99
C CYS A 125 0.19 5.53 1.76
N VAL A 126 0.17 5.91 3.05
CA VAL A 126 -1.05 6.01 3.84
C VAL A 126 -2.05 6.97 3.18
N LYS A 127 -1.63 8.20 2.85
CA LYS A 127 -2.46 9.20 2.17
C LYS A 127 -3.06 8.61 0.89
N LYS A 128 -2.22 8.03 0.06
CA LYS A 128 -2.66 7.50 -1.23
C LYS A 128 -3.61 6.31 -1.11
N LEU A 129 -3.34 5.37 -0.21
CA LEU A 129 -4.23 4.24 0.04
C LEU A 129 -5.61 4.71 0.52
N LEU A 130 -5.66 5.69 1.42
CA LEU A 130 -6.91 6.29 1.89
C LEU A 130 -7.65 7.04 0.78
N GLU A 131 -6.94 7.78 -0.08
CA GLU A 131 -7.53 8.43 -1.27
C GLU A 131 -8.16 7.41 -2.22
N LEU A 132 -7.49 6.28 -2.45
CA LEU A 132 -7.97 5.17 -3.29
C LEU A 132 -9.08 4.34 -2.63
N GLY A 133 -9.46 4.67 -1.41
CA GLY A 133 -10.59 4.05 -0.72
C GLY A 133 -10.25 2.76 0.04
N ALA A 134 -9.01 2.58 0.47
CA ALA A 134 -8.66 1.50 1.40
C ALA A 134 -9.53 1.55 2.66
N ASN A 135 -9.94 0.39 3.15
CA ASN A 135 -10.72 0.31 4.38
C ASN A 135 -9.85 0.63 5.58
N VAL A 136 -10.15 1.73 6.23
CA VAL A 136 -9.37 2.30 7.33
C VAL A 136 -9.30 1.39 8.57
N ASN A 137 -10.20 0.42 8.69
CA ASN A 137 -10.30 -0.48 9.85
C ASN A 137 -9.80 -1.91 9.56
N VAL A 138 -9.42 -2.23 8.32
CA VAL A 138 -8.83 -3.53 7.97
C VAL A 138 -7.33 -3.49 8.23
N GLY A 139 -6.85 -4.37 9.09
CA GLY A 139 -5.46 -4.37 9.51
C GLY A 139 -4.80 -5.75 9.46
N LYS A 140 -4.27 -6.22 10.58
CA LYS A 140 -3.70 -7.55 10.74
C LYS A 140 -4.42 -8.27 11.87
N ARG A 141 -5.24 -9.27 11.55
CA ARG A 141 -6.15 -9.90 12.51
C ARG A 141 -7.10 -8.84 13.12
N LEU A 142 -7.06 -8.62 14.43
CA LEU A 142 -7.83 -7.58 15.12
C LEU A 142 -7.09 -6.26 15.34
N ASP A 143 -5.83 -6.18 14.89
CA ASP A 143 -4.99 -5.00 15.06
C ASP A 143 -5.21 -4.06 13.87
N THR A 144 -5.86 -2.92 14.08
CA THR A 144 -6.19 -1.97 13.00
C THR A 144 -4.99 -1.07 12.63
N PRO A 145 -5.02 -0.38 11.49
CA PRO A 145 -4.02 0.63 11.13
C PRO A 145 -3.83 1.70 12.21
N LEU A 146 -4.90 2.07 12.93
CA LEU A 146 -4.85 3.05 14.01
C LEU A 146 -4.03 2.54 15.21
N HIS A 147 -4.14 1.25 15.55
CA HIS A 147 -3.30 0.63 16.57
C HIS A 147 -1.81 0.68 16.18
N ALA A 148 -1.49 0.38 14.92
CA ALA A 148 -0.11 0.46 14.42
C ALA A 148 0.43 1.90 14.48
N ALA A 149 -0.36 2.90 14.07
CA ALA A 149 0.02 4.30 14.10
C ALA A 149 0.24 4.81 15.53
N ALA A 150 -0.61 4.41 16.49
CA ALA A 150 -0.48 4.77 17.90
C ALA A 150 0.82 4.21 18.49
N ARG A 151 1.13 2.93 18.27
CA ARG A 151 2.41 2.31 18.71
C ARG A 151 3.64 2.99 18.12
N LYS A 152 3.53 3.51 16.91
CA LYS A 152 4.64 4.21 16.23
C LYS A 152 4.72 5.69 16.55
N SER A 153 3.83 6.19 17.40
CA SER A 153 3.77 7.59 17.83
C SER A 153 3.68 8.59 16.65
N SER A 154 3.04 8.19 15.55
CA SER A 154 2.87 9.05 14.36
C SER A 154 1.58 9.85 14.44
N VAL A 155 1.67 11.10 14.89
CA VAL A 155 0.53 12.01 15.01
C VAL A 155 -0.15 12.24 13.66
N GLU A 156 0.63 12.48 12.60
CA GLU A 156 0.11 12.76 11.26
C GLU A 156 -0.74 11.59 10.75
N ILE A 157 -0.24 10.35 10.88
CA ILE A 157 -0.97 9.15 10.44
C ILE A 157 -2.23 8.95 11.29
N VAL A 158 -2.16 9.15 12.62
CA VAL A 158 -3.33 9.07 13.51
C VAL A 158 -4.42 10.06 13.09
N VAL A 159 -4.03 11.32 12.82
CA VAL A 159 -4.96 12.36 12.34
C VAL A 159 -5.60 11.93 11.01
N LEU A 160 -4.80 11.51 10.03
CA LEU A 160 -5.30 11.04 8.75
C LEU A 160 -6.30 9.89 8.90
N LEU A 161 -5.93 8.84 9.62
CA LEU A 161 -6.80 7.67 9.81
C LEU A 161 -8.13 8.05 10.47
N THR A 162 -8.10 8.88 11.50
CA THR A 162 -9.32 9.32 12.19
C THR A 162 -10.19 10.22 11.30
N ASP A 163 -9.59 11.09 10.48
CA ASP A 163 -10.32 11.91 9.51
C ASP A 163 -10.99 11.05 8.42
N TYR A 164 -10.40 9.90 8.09
CA TYR A 164 -10.99 8.90 7.19
C TYR A 164 -11.89 7.87 7.88
N GLY A 165 -12.19 8.05 9.17
CA GLY A 165 -13.18 7.28 9.91
C GLY A 165 -12.65 6.03 10.59
N ALA A 166 -11.37 6.00 10.94
CA ALA A 166 -10.86 4.96 11.83
C ALA A 166 -11.60 5.01 13.17
N ASP A 167 -12.04 3.84 13.63
CA ASP A 167 -12.71 3.72 14.93
C ASP A 167 -11.69 3.66 16.06
N PRO A 168 -11.59 4.71 16.92
CA PRO A 168 -10.65 4.73 18.03
C PRO A 168 -11.00 3.73 19.15
N LYS A 169 -12.22 3.21 19.15
CA LYS A 169 -12.73 2.28 20.17
C LYS A 169 -12.52 0.81 19.80
N CYS A 170 -12.07 0.52 18.58
CA CYS A 170 -11.72 -0.84 18.19
C CYS A 170 -10.69 -1.42 19.15
N ARG A 171 -10.90 -2.68 19.55
CA ARG A 171 -10.00 -3.42 20.45
C ARG A 171 -9.27 -4.51 19.67
N ASN A 172 -7.96 -4.60 19.87
CA ASN A 172 -7.15 -5.67 19.32
C ASN A 172 -7.28 -6.98 20.12
N ALA A 173 -6.49 -8.00 19.77
CA ALA A 173 -6.48 -9.30 20.45
C ALA A 173 -6.15 -9.20 21.96
N ASP A 174 -5.40 -8.19 22.37
CA ASP A 174 -5.05 -7.91 23.77
C ASP A 174 -6.12 -7.07 24.50
N LEU A 175 -7.29 -6.87 23.87
CA LEU A 175 -8.38 -6.00 24.33
C LEU A 175 -7.99 -4.53 24.51
N LYS A 176 -6.87 -4.10 23.91
CA LYS A 176 -6.38 -2.72 23.93
C LYS A 176 -6.93 -1.93 22.75
N CYS A 177 -7.34 -0.69 23.00
CA CYS A 177 -7.64 0.28 21.95
C CYS A 177 -6.36 1.07 21.54
N ALA A 178 -6.48 1.89 20.49
CA ALA A 178 -5.35 2.69 20.03
C ALA A 178 -4.81 3.65 21.10
N LEU A 179 -5.69 4.18 21.96
CA LEU A 179 -5.32 5.05 23.07
C LEU A 179 -4.46 4.31 24.11
N ASP A 180 -4.79 3.05 24.44
CA ASP A 180 -4.05 2.24 25.39
C ASP A 180 -2.62 1.91 24.90
N LEU A 181 -2.37 2.03 23.60
CA LEU A 181 -1.07 1.77 22.96
C LEU A 181 -0.26 3.05 22.74
N ALA A 182 -0.86 4.21 22.92
CA ALA A 182 -0.17 5.48 22.79
C ALA A 182 0.77 5.71 23.99
N THR A 183 1.91 6.35 23.74
CA THR A 183 2.81 6.74 24.82
C THR A 183 2.11 7.79 25.71
N PRO A 184 2.06 7.60 27.04
CA PRO A 184 1.44 8.56 27.95
C PRO A 184 2.01 9.98 27.78
N HIS A 185 1.14 10.99 27.87
CA HIS A 185 1.47 12.40 27.70
C HIS A 185 2.05 12.78 26.32
N SER A 186 1.89 11.89 25.33
CA SER A 186 2.34 12.15 23.94
C SER A 186 1.32 12.98 23.16
N ARG A 187 1.80 13.59 22.06
CA ARG A 187 0.92 14.26 21.09
C ARG A 187 -0.08 13.30 20.44
N VAL A 188 0.27 12.03 20.34
CA VAL A 188 -0.63 10.98 19.81
C VAL A 188 -1.79 10.72 20.76
N GLU A 189 -1.52 10.59 22.06
CA GLU A 189 -2.56 10.46 23.07
C GLU A 189 -3.52 11.64 23.03
N GLN A 190 -2.98 12.86 23.00
CA GLN A 190 -3.78 14.10 22.90
C GLN A 190 -4.63 14.11 21.61
N ALA A 191 -4.06 13.71 20.48
CA ALA A 191 -4.78 13.64 19.20
C ALA A 191 -5.91 12.60 19.23
N LEU A 192 -5.72 11.46 19.89
CA LEU A 192 -6.75 10.44 20.06
C LEU A 192 -7.86 10.90 21.00
N LEU A 193 -7.52 11.49 22.16
CA LEU A 193 -8.48 12.03 23.12
C LEU A 193 -9.37 13.12 22.50
N LEU A 194 -8.80 14.02 21.71
CA LEU A 194 -9.56 15.04 20.99
C LEU A 194 -10.57 14.44 19.99
N ARG A 195 -10.34 13.21 19.54
CA ARG A 195 -11.19 12.52 18.56
C ARG A 195 -12.08 11.42 19.15
N GLU A 196 -12.04 11.20 20.45
CA GLU A 196 -13.02 10.34 21.17
C GLU A 196 -14.41 10.92 21.19
N GLY A 197 -14.54 12.24 20.96
CA GLY A 197 -15.81 12.94 20.86
C GLY A 197 -16.62 12.52 19.62
N PRO A 198 -17.90 12.92 19.56
CA PRO A 198 -18.73 12.63 18.38
C PRO A 198 -18.13 13.34 17.15
N ALA A 199 -18.06 12.60 16.05
CA ALA A 199 -17.61 13.15 14.78
C ALA A 199 -18.48 14.33 14.36
N SER A 200 -17.89 15.36 13.76
CA SER A 200 -18.66 16.51 13.24
C SER A 200 -19.66 16.04 12.18
N LEU A 201 -20.79 16.74 12.03
CA LEU A 201 -21.78 16.43 10.99
C LEU A 201 -21.13 16.41 9.60
N ALA A 202 -20.24 17.36 9.33
CA ALA A 202 -19.49 17.41 8.08
C ALA A 202 -18.65 16.13 7.84
N GLN A 203 -17.96 15.65 8.86
CA GLN A 203 -17.18 14.40 8.79
C GLN A 203 -18.08 13.19 8.55
N LEU A 204 -19.21 13.08 9.27
CA LEU A 204 -20.18 12.00 9.08
C LEU A 204 -20.77 12.02 7.66
N CYS A 205 -21.15 13.19 7.14
CA CYS A 205 -21.65 13.34 5.77
C CYS A 205 -20.59 12.89 4.75
N ARG A 206 -19.33 13.32 4.89
CA ARG A 206 -18.23 12.93 4.02
C ARG A 206 -18.05 11.42 4.00
N LEU A 207 -17.97 10.78 5.16
CA LEU A 207 -17.79 9.33 5.29
C LEU A 207 -18.99 8.57 4.69
N CYS A 208 -20.20 9.06 4.93
CA CYS A 208 -21.42 8.48 4.36
C CYS A 208 -21.40 8.53 2.82
N ILE A 209 -21.09 9.70 2.23
CA ILE A 209 -21.00 9.87 0.79
C ILE A 209 -19.91 8.95 0.21
N ARG A 210 -18.72 8.93 0.78
CA ARG A 210 -17.61 8.08 0.32
C ARG A 210 -17.98 6.60 0.36
N ARG A 211 -18.65 6.14 1.42
CA ARG A 211 -19.12 4.75 1.54
C ARG A 211 -20.13 4.40 0.43
N HIS A 212 -21.06 5.29 0.12
CA HIS A 212 -22.09 5.07 -0.93
C HIS A 212 -21.49 5.13 -2.34
N LEU A 213 -20.53 6.01 -2.58
CA LEU A 213 -19.85 6.07 -3.87
C LEU A 213 -19.05 4.80 -4.16
N GLY A 214 -18.49 4.16 -3.12
CA GLY A 214 -17.59 3.03 -3.28
C GLY A 214 -16.25 3.42 -3.95
N ARG A 215 -15.36 2.46 -4.07
CA ARG A 215 -13.99 2.70 -4.57
C ARG A 215 -13.96 3.17 -6.03
N SER A 216 -14.72 2.50 -6.90
CA SER A 216 -14.75 2.81 -8.32
C SER A 216 -15.25 4.24 -8.63
N CYS A 217 -16.18 4.74 -7.81
CA CYS A 217 -16.73 6.08 -8.00
C CYS A 217 -15.88 7.17 -7.34
N LEU A 218 -15.11 6.88 -6.28
CA LEU A 218 -14.20 7.85 -5.68
C LEU A 218 -13.13 8.33 -6.67
N CYS A 219 -12.59 7.44 -7.49
CA CYS A 219 -11.64 7.80 -8.55
C CYS A 219 -12.29 8.64 -9.65
N SER A 220 -13.63 8.67 -9.73
CA SER A 220 -14.40 9.43 -10.71
C SER A 220 -14.90 10.78 -10.19
N VAL A 221 -14.72 11.08 -8.89
CA VAL A 221 -15.14 12.38 -8.29
C VAL A 221 -14.60 13.58 -9.07
N PRO A 222 -13.32 13.63 -9.50
CA PRO A 222 -12.82 14.73 -10.33
C PRO A 222 -13.52 14.88 -11.67
N LYS A 223 -14.14 13.80 -12.19
CA LYS A 223 -14.89 13.82 -13.47
C LYS A 223 -16.33 14.32 -13.32
N LEU A 224 -16.82 14.49 -12.09
CA LEU A 224 -18.18 14.94 -11.82
C LEU A 224 -18.35 16.46 -11.97
N HIS A 225 -17.27 17.18 -12.28
CA HIS A 225 -17.30 18.67 -12.42
C HIS A 225 -17.95 19.37 -11.23
N LEU A 226 -17.70 18.88 -10.02
CA LEU A 226 -18.17 19.50 -8.79
C LEU A 226 -17.47 20.84 -8.55
N PRO A 227 -18.11 21.80 -7.87
CA PRO A 227 -17.39 22.96 -7.36
C PRO A 227 -16.18 22.53 -6.52
N GLU A 228 -15.04 23.22 -6.74
CA GLU A 228 -13.76 22.90 -6.08
C GLU A 228 -13.88 22.66 -4.56
N PRO A 229 -14.64 23.45 -3.78
CA PRO A 229 -14.80 23.20 -2.35
C PRO A 229 -15.47 21.86 -2.04
N LEU A 230 -16.41 21.40 -2.86
CA LEU A 230 -17.08 20.10 -2.68
C LEU A 230 -16.17 18.94 -3.11
N GLU A 231 -15.42 19.10 -4.19
CA GLU A 231 -14.44 18.12 -4.62
C GLU A 231 -13.36 17.92 -3.55
N ASN A 232 -12.77 19.02 -3.08
CA ASN A 232 -11.77 19.01 -2.01
C ASN A 232 -12.33 18.42 -0.72
N PHE A 233 -13.59 18.73 -0.37
CA PHE A 233 -14.26 18.15 0.78
C PHE A 233 -14.41 16.63 0.69
N LEU A 234 -14.80 16.09 -0.47
CA LEU A 234 -14.97 14.64 -0.68
C LEU A 234 -13.64 13.89 -0.74
N LEU A 235 -12.61 14.52 -1.31
CA LEU A 235 -11.29 13.93 -1.50
C LEU A 235 -10.31 14.17 -0.33
N HIS A 236 -10.75 14.89 0.73
CA HIS A 236 -9.88 15.31 1.83
C HIS A 236 -8.66 16.17 1.40
N ARG A 237 -8.84 17.01 0.39
CA ARG A 237 -7.84 17.97 -0.09
C ARG A 237 -8.04 19.35 0.51
#